data_2e1247d83f8289c6b1f60675483d9bdb
#
_entry.id   2e1247d83f8289c6b1f60675483d9bdb
#
_cell.length_a   1.000
_cell.length_b   1.000
_cell.length_c   1.000
_cell.angle_alpha   90.00
_cell.angle_beta   90.00
_cell.angle_gamma   90.00
#
_symmetry.space_group_name_H-M   'P 1'
#
loop_
_entity.id
_entity.type
_entity.pdbx_description
1 polymer ?
#
loop_
_entity_poly.entity_id
_entity_poly.type
_entity_poly.pdbx_seq_one_letter_code
_entity_poly.pdbx_strand_id
1 'polypeptide(L)'
;MTNRQAEALEAIVLRVPMRDPGDLTSIEALFDSHTIEPEEVVAIFGKTEGNGCVNDFTRAYAVDMLKVMFAQRLSCSQQNVTERIAMVMSGGTEGGLSPFFLIMGIRKIEKQGKSAAPALAIGTAFTRNFMPEEIGRMAMVHEVEEATNRAIASAILDSVDDVHFVQVKCPLLTSERITDAHSRHKDVITEDTYASMGYSRGASALGVALALKEIDKAELTLTSIGHDWSLFSSRASASAGVELLNCEIIVLGNSNAWVGDNIIAHDVMQDGIDSLAIWRALAGVGLDNPPQLDNEQRGRVAAVLCKAEPGMTGVIRGARHIMIDDSDINATRHARALVGGVIAGAIGGTDVFVSGGAEHQGPDGGGPVAVIAKRINT
;
A
#
# COMPACT_ATOMS: atom_id res chain seq x y z
N MET A 1 -18.21 -41.60 -0.77
CA MET A 1 -17.00 -40.70 -0.85
C MET A 1 -17.45 -39.48 -1.61
N THR A 2 -17.77 -38.41 -0.85
CA THR A 2 -18.14 -37.12 -1.42
C THR A 2 -16.91 -36.54 -2.11
N ASN A 3 -16.95 -36.41 -3.42
CA ASN A 3 -15.98 -35.69 -4.24
C ASN A 3 -15.95 -34.24 -3.74
N ARG A 4 -15.06 -33.87 -2.83
CA ARG A 4 -14.79 -32.46 -2.54
C ARG A 4 -14.19 -31.90 -3.82
N GLN A 5 -14.97 -31.17 -4.58
CA GLN A 5 -14.47 -30.34 -5.67
C GLN A 5 -13.38 -29.44 -5.06
N ALA A 6 -12.22 -29.38 -5.72
CA ALA A 6 -11.13 -28.53 -5.25
C ALA A 6 -11.59 -27.06 -5.36
N GLU A 7 -11.54 -26.33 -4.27
CA GLU A 7 -11.78 -24.88 -4.26
C GLU A 7 -10.56 -24.14 -4.85
N ALA A 8 -10.81 -23.07 -5.59
CA ALA A 8 -9.79 -22.12 -6.03
C ALA A 8 -10.12 -20.73 -5.48
N LEU A 9 -9.11 -19.89 -5.38
CA LEU A 9 -9.25 -18.48 -4.95
C LEU A 9 -9.16 -17.57 -6.17
N GLU A 10 -10.01 -16.55 -6.22
CA GLU A 10 -9.99 -15.48 -7.21
C GLU A 10 -9.84 -14.13 -6.50
N ALA A 11 -8.91 -13.30 -6.99
CA ALA A 11 -8.74 -11.94 -6.50
C ALA A 11 -9.67 -10.97 -7.24
N ILE A 12 -10.50 -10.28 -6.48
CA ILE A 12 -11.38 -9.21 -6.95
C ILE A 12 -10.68 -7.88 -6.68
N VAL A 13 -10.58 -7.02 -7.71
CA VAL A 13 -10.00 -5.68 -7.59
C VAL A 13 -10.93 -4.70 -8.27
N LEU A 14 -11.55 -3.81 -7.49
CA LEU A 14 -12.57 -2.86 -7.95
C LEU A 14 -12.19 -1.44 -7.51
N ARG A 15 -12.12 -0.53 -8.48
CA ARG A 15 -11.84 0.88 -8.25
C ARG A 15 -13.11 1.68 -8.40
N VAL A 16 -13.46 2.49 -7.40
CA VAL A 16 -14.66 3.32 -7.40
C VAL A 16 -14.31 4.76 -6.97
N PRO A 17 -14.99 5.76 -7.54
CA PRO A 17 -14.75 7.16 -7.19
C PRO A 17 -15.17 7.44 -5.75
N MET A 18 -14.49 8.42 -5.15
CA MET A 18 -14.79 8.98 -3.85
C MET A 18 -15.12 10.46 -4.04
N ARG A 19 -16.35 10.91 -3.71
CA ARG A 19 -16.72 12.32 -3.74
C ARG A 19 -16.13 13.07 -2.55
N ASP A 20 -16.17 12.42 -1.39
CA ASP A 20 -15.57 12.86 -0.12
C ASP A 20 -15.23 11.64 0.72
N PRO A 21 -14.40 11.77 1.79
CA PRO A 21 -13.94 10.60 2.56
C PRO A 21 -15.06 9.79 3.24
N GLY A 22 -16.22 10.37 3.44
CA GLY A 22 -17.39 9.70 4.03
C GLY A 22 -18.41 9.18 3.00
N ASP A 23 -18.21 9.46 1.71
CA ASP A 23 -19.11 8.99 0.66
C ASP A 23 -18.82 7.54 0.27
N LEU A 24 -19.59 6.63 0.81
CA LEU A 24 -19.49 5.18 0.53
C LEU A 24 -20.51 4.69 -0.50
N THR A 25 -21.27 5.58 -1.14
CA THR A 25 -22.35 5.24 -2.07
C THR A 25 -21.88 4.31 -3.20
N SER A 26 -20.67 4.57 -3.74
CA SER A 26 -20.10 3.73 -4.80
C SER A 26 -19.71 2.32 -4.30
N ILE A 27 -19.31 2.17 -3.04
CA ILE A 27 -19.03 0.85 -2.44
C ILE A 27 -20.34 0.11 -2.17
N GLU A 28 -21.32 0.79 -1.58
CA GLU A 28 -22.64 0.20 -1.33
C GLU A 28 -23.31 -0.30 -2.61
N ALA A 29 -23.16 0.44 -3.71
CA ALA A 29 -23.68 0.02 -5.02
C ALA A 29 -23.03 -1.29 -5.52
N LEU A 30 -21.75 -1.56 -5.20
CA LEU A 30 -21.10 -2.84 -5.53
C LEU A 30 -21.73 -4.01 -4.76
N PHE A 31 -22.10 -3.79 -3.49
CA PHE A 31 -22.77 -4.80 -2.67
C PHE A 31 -24.22 -5.03 -3.12
N ASP A 32 -24.96 -3.95 -3.37
CA ASP A 32 -26.36 -4.02 -3.79
C ASP A 32 -26.53 -4.67 -5.18
N SER A 33 -25.50 -4.56 -6.04
CA SER A 33 -25.44 -5.24 -7.35
C SER A 33 -24.83 -6.65 -7.30
N HIS A 34 -24.44 -7.14 -6.13
CA HIS A 34 -23.72 -8.43 -5.96
C HIS A 34 -22.46 -8.56 -6.83
N THR A 35 -21.82 -7.43 -7.17
CA THR A 35 -20.53 -7.43 -7.87
C THR A 35 -19.44 -8.02 -6.96
N ILE A 36 -19.51 -7.71 -5.66
CA ILE A 36 -18.73 -8.30 -4.58
C ILE A 36 -19.61 -8.39 -3.34
N GLU A 37 -19.44 -9.43 -2.54
CA GLU A 37 -20.12 -9.53 -1.24
C GLU A 37 -19.26 -8.90 -0.13
N PRO A 38 -19.87 -8.29 0.91
CA PRO A 38 -19.11 -7.70 2.02
C PRO A 38 -18.15 -8.68 2.69
N GLU A 39 -18.50 -9.98 2.74
CA GLU A 39 -17.72 -11.07 3.30
C GLU A 39 -16.46 -11.39 2.50
N GLU A 40 -16.44 -11.09 1.22
CA GLU A 40 -15.31 -11.31 0.32
C GLU A 40 -14.23 -10.23 0.49
N VAL A 41 -14.57 -9.04 1.02
CA VAL A 41 -13.63 -7.92 1.15
C VAL A 41 -12.59 -8.20 2.23
N VAL A 42 -11.31 -8.09 1.85
CA VAL A 42 -10.16 -8.31 2.75
C VAL A 42 -9.28 -7.08 2.93
N ALA A 43 -9.31 -6.15 1.96
CA ALA A 43 -8.57 -4.90 2.07
C ALA A 43 -9.25 -3.77 1.28
N ILE A 44 -9.08 -2.54 1.76
CA ILE A 44 -9.52 -1.32 1.09
C ILE A 44 -8.39 -0.31 1.12
N PHE A 45 -8.00 0.17 -0.07
CA PHE A 45 -7.13 1.33 -0.18
C PHE A 45 -7.98 2.56 -0.51
N GLY A 46 -7.64 3.70 0.06
CA GLY A 46 -8.29 4.96 -0.27
C GLY A 46 -7.29 6.09 -0.48
N LYS A 47 -7.49 6.86 -1.53
CA LYS A 47 -6.83 8.16 -1.73
C LYS A 47 -7.80 9.25 -1.33
N THR A 48 -7.48 9.97 -0.26
CA THR A 48 -8.31 11.06 0.27
C THR A 48 -7.69 12.42 -0.06
N GLU A 49 -8.48 13.47 -0.03
CA GLU A 49 -8.03 14.86 -0.30
C GLU A 49 -7.34 15.55 0.90
N GLY A 50 -6.94 14.79 1.91
CA GLY A 50 -6.23 15.31 3.07
C GLY A 50 -4.79 15.72 2.77
N ASN A 51 -4.12 16.26 3.78
CA ASN A 51 -2.73 16.75 3.64
C ASN A 51 -1.66 15.64 3.74
N GLY A 52 -2.05 14.43 4.16
CA GLY A 52 -1.14 13.28 4.35
C GLY A 52 -0.20 13.41 5.56
N CYS A 53 -0.33 14.46 6.38
CA CYS A 53 0.47 14.71 7.59
C CYS A 53 -0.20 14.10 8.84
N VAL A 54 0.34 14.38 10.03
CA VAL A 54 -0.15 13.83 11.31
C VAL A 54 -1.64 14.13 11.54
N ASN A 55 -2.07 15.36 11.32
CA ASN A 55 -3.44 15.84 11.57
C ASN A 55 -4.39 15.66 10.37
N ASP A 56 -4.06 14.76 9.43
CA ASP A 56 -4.96 14.45 8.33
C ASP A 56 -6.17 13.65 8.83
N PHE A 57 -7.24 14.34 9.18
CA PHE A 57 -8.48 13.74 9.68
C PHE A 57 -9.24 12.94 8.59
N THR A 58 -8.99 13.20 7.30
CA THR A 58 -9.74 12.56 6.21
C THR A 58 -9.54 11.04 6.18
N ARG A 59 -8.35 10.57 6.59
CA ARG A 59 -8.04 9.14 6.70
C ARG A 59 -8.85 8.48 7.82
N ALA A 60 -8.80 9.03 9.02
CA ALA A 60 -9.54 8.50 10.16
C ALA A 60 -11.06 8.53 9.90
N TYR A 61 -11.56 9.64 9.34
CA TYR A 61 -12.97 9.76 8.98
C TYR A 61 -13.41 8.70 7.97
N ALA A 62 -12.64 8.48 6.89
CA ALA A 62 -12.94 7.42 5.92
C ALA A 62 -12.95 6.02 6.57
N VAL A 63 -11.96 5.72 7.42
CA VAL A 63 -11.87 4.44 8.15
C VAL A 63 -13.07 4.25 9.08
N ASP A 64 -13.47 5.28 9.83
CA ASP A 64 -14.61 5.20 10.74
C ASP A 64 -15.93 4.97 9.98
N MET A 65 -16.14 5.67 8.86
CA MET A 65 -17.31 5.46 8.00
C MET A 65 -17.34 4.05 7.42
N LEU A 66 -16.20 3.53 6.92
CA LEU A 66 -16.09 2.16 6.44
C LEU A 66 -16.40 1.14 7.55
N LYS A 67 -15.84 1.31 8.76
CA LYS A 67 -16.14 0.44 9.90
C LYS A 67 -17.62 0.40 10.24
N VAL A 68 -18.30 1.54 10.23
CA VAL A 68 -19.75 1.62 10.49
C VAL A 68 -20.52 0.85 9.42
N MET A 69 -20.25 1.09 8.13
CA MET A 69 -20.93 0.42 7.02
C MET A 69 -20.70 -1.10 7.07
N PHE A 70 -19.43 -1.55 7.18
CA PHE A 70 -19.14 -2.99 7.23
C PHE A 70 -19.70 -3.67 8.48
N ALA A 71 -19.71 -3.02 9.65
CA ALA A 71 -20.32 -3.56 10.85
C ALA A 71 -21.82 -3.81 10.65
N GLN A 72 -22.52 -2.92 9.95
CA GLN A 72 -23.92 -3.07 9.59
C GLN A 72 -24.14 -4.20 8.58
N ARG A 73 -23.38 -4.19 7.46
CA ARG A 73 -23.51 -5.20 6.39
C ARG A 73 -23.14 -6.61 6.86
N LEU A 74 -22.12 -6.75 7.72
CA LEU A 74 -21.63 -8.02 8.24
C LEU A 74 -22.34 -8.45 9.55
N SER A 75 -23.23 -7.62 10.08
CA SER A 75 -23.90 -7.85 11.38
C SER A 75 -22.92 -8.17 12.51
N CYS A 76 -21.82 -7.41 12.60
CA CYS A 76 -20.77 -7.60 13.60
C CYS A 76 -20.34 -6.27 14.26
N SER A 77 -19.42 -6.30 15.22
CA SER A 77 -18.86 -5.08 15.82
C SER A 77 -17.85 -4.41 14.90
N GLN A 78 -17.65 -3.09 15.06
CA GLN A 78 -16.58 -2.38 14.37
C GLN A 78 -15.17 -2.94 14.68
N GLN A 79 -14.98 -3.48 15.89
CA GLN A 79 -13.75 -4.18 16.28
C GLN A 79 -13.51 -5.42 15.40
N ASN A 80 -14.54 -6.24 15.17
CA ASN A 80 -14.43 -7.39 14.28
C ASN A 80 -14.12 -6.98 12.83
N VAL A 81 -14.64 -5.85 12.37
CA VAL A 81 -14.28 -5.29 11.05
C VAL A 81 -12.78 -4.97 11.00
N THR A 82 -12.25 -4.30 12.02
CA THR A 82 -10.82 -3.92 12.12
C THR A 82 -9.89 -5.14 12.15
N GLU A 83 -10.32 -6.25 12.72
CA GLU A 83 -9.54 -7.50 12.79
C GLU A 83 -9.58 -8.31 11.48
N ARG A 84 -10.45 -7.93 10.55
CA ARG A 84 -10.76 -8.70 9.34
C ARG A 84 -10.40 -7.98 8.05
N ILE A 85 -10.62 -6.66 7.97
CA ILE A 85 -10.45 -5.86 6.76
C ILE A 85 -9.34 -4.84 6.98
N ALA A 86 -8.26 -4.94 6.22
CA ALA A 86 -7.18 -3.95 6.23
C ALA A 86 -7.63 -2.66 5.51
N MET A 87 -7.49 -1.50 6.18
CA MET A 87 -7.99 -0.22 5.67
C MET A 87 -6.87 0.80 5.51
N VAL A 88 -6.27 0.85 4.33
CA VAL A 88 -5.12 1.71 4.01
C VAL A 88 -5.56 3.02 3.39
N MET A 89 -5.86 4.02 4.21
CA MET A 89 -6.12 5.37 3.75
C MET A 89 -4.81 6.15 3.61
N SER A 90 -4.60 6.79 2.44
CA SER A 90 -3.47 7.65 2.13
C SER A 90 -3.97 9.06 1.75
N GLY A 91 -3.63 10.05 2.55
CA GLY A 91 -4.01 11.45 2.28
C GLY A 91 -3.17 12.06 1.14
N GLY A 92 -3.80 12.92 0.38
CA GLY A 92 -3.20 13.73 -0.65
C GLY A 92 -3.47 13.27 -2.08
N THR A 93 -4.19 14.11 -2.82
CA THR A 93 -4.49 13.99 -4.25
C THR A 93 -3.93 15.21 -4.97
N GLU A 94 -2.64 15.50 -4.71
CA GLU A 94 -1.98 16.68 -5.23
C GLU A 94 -1.91 16.69 -6.76
N GLY A 95 -1.85 17.88 -7.32
CA GLY A 95 -1.78 18.09 -8.76
C GLY A 95 -3.09 17.69 -9.45
N GLY A 96 -3.01 16.73 -10.36
CA GLY A 96 -4.15 16.22 -11.11
C GLY A 96 -4.71 14.90 -10.60
N LEU A 97 -4.26 14.40 -9.43
CA LEU A 97 -4.74 13.13 -8.88
C LEU A 97 -6.19 13.22 -8.37
N SER A 98 -6.90 12.11 -8.46
CA SER A 98 -8.32 12.01 -8.04
C SER A 98 -8.47 11.16 -6.78
N PRO A 99 -9.43 11.50 -5.88
CA PRO A 99 -9.77 10.64 -4.76
C PRO A 99 -10.58 9.42 -5.22
N PHE A 100 -10.31 8.25 -4.63
CA PHE A 100 -10.99 7.00 -4.95
C PHE A 100 -10.80 5.95 -3.85
N PHE A 101 -11.66 4.93 -3.87
CA PHE A 101 -11.46 3.68 -3.15
C PHE A 101 -11.05 2.55 -4.12
N LEU A 102 -10.15 1.70 -3.66
CA LEU A 102 -9.78 0.44 -4.30
C LEU A 102 -10.16 -0.69 -3.35
N ILE A 103 -11.16 -1.47 -3.72
CA ILE A 103 -11.66 -2.59 -2.94
C ILE A 103 -10.98 -3.86 -3.42
N MET A 104 -10.40 -4.60 -2.49
CA MET A 104 -9.77 -5.89 -2.76
C MET A 104 -10.53 -7.00 -2.02
N GLY A 105 -10.93 -8.01 -2.75
CA GLY A 105 -11.67 -9.15 -2.24
C GLY A 105 -11.07 -10.48 -2.65
N ILE A 106 -11.47 -11.53 -1.92
CA ILE A 106 -11.12 -12.92 -2.20
C ILE A 106 -12.40 -13.73 -2.35
N ARG A 107 -12.63 -14.25 -3.54
CA ARG A 107 -13.78 -15.13 -3.84
C ARG A 107 -13.33 -16.57 -3.91
N LYS A 108 -14.08 -17.45 -3.25
CA LYS A 108 -13.92 -18.88 -3.40
C LYS A 108 -14.77 -19.37 -4.56
N ILE A 109 -14.16 -20.04 -5.51
CA ILE A 109 -14.85 -20.60 -6.67
C ILE A 109 -14.58 -22.09 -6.80
N GLU A 110 -15.45 -22.81 -7.48
CA GLU A 110 -15.21 -24.21 -7.83
C GLU A 110 -14.10 -24.29 -8.90
N LYS A 111 -13.06 -25.06 -8.61
CA LYS A 111 -11.91 -25.19 -9.52
C LYS A 111 -12.31 -25.96 -10.78
N GLN A 112 -12.41 -25.28 -11.90
CA GLN A 112 -12.58 -25.87 -13.21
C GLN A 112 -11.21 -26.01 -13.89
N GLY A 113 -10.55 -27.19 -13.70
CA GLY A 113 -9.28 -27.47 -14.36
C GLY A 113 -8.04 -26.90 -13.62
N LYS A 114 -6.87 -26.98 -14.27
CA LYS A 114 -5.65 -26.29 -13.81
C LYS A 114 -5.66 -24.86 -14.34
N SER A 115 -5.31 -23.88 -13.50
CA SER A 115 -5.02 -22.53 -13.99
C SER A 115 -3.91 -22.62 -15.04
N ALA A 116 -4.10 -21.98 -16.20
CA ALA A 116 -3.11 -22.00 -17.27
C ALA A 116 -1.87 -21.16 -16.94
N ALA A 117 -1.98 -20.16 -16.03
CA ALA A 117 -0.92 -19.26 -15.63
C ALA A 117 -1.21 -18.68 -14.24
N PRO A 118 -0.16 -18.22 -13.48
CA PRO A 118 -0.33 -17.61 -12.16
C PRO A 118 -1.27 -16.39 -12.22
N ALA A 119 -2.17 -16.24 -11.27
CA ALA A 119 -3.09 -15.09 -11.16
C ALA A 119 -2.76 -14.27 -9.91
N LEU A 120 -3.29 -13.04 -9.84
CA LEU A 120 -3.16 -12.18 -8.67
C LEU A 120 -3.58 -12.91 -7.41
N ALA A 121 -2.71 -12.89 -6.42
CA ALA A 121 -2.91 -13.43 -5.09
C ALA A 121 -2.88 -12.28 -4.07
N ILE A 122 -3.76 -12.35 -3.07
CA ILE A 122 -3.88 -11.36 -2.00
C ILE A 122 -3.72 -12.09 -0.68
N GLY A 123 -2.82 -11.62 0.18
CA GLY A 123 -2.71 -12.08 1.56
C GLY A 123 -2.70 -10.92 2.53
N THR A 124 -3.38 -11.07 3.66
CA THR A 124 -3.44 -10.05 4.70
C THR A 124 -2.98 -10.59 6.04
N ALA A 125 -2.36 -9.73 6.84
CA ALA A 125 -2.01 -10.01 8.22
C ALA A 125 -1.99 -8.72 9.04
N PHE A 126 -2.13 -8.89 10.36
CA PHE A 126 -2.10 -7.79 11.31
C PHE A 126 -1.03 -8.07 12.36
N THR A 127 -0.31 -7.04 12.81
CA THR A 127 0.53 -7.15 14.01
C THR A 127 -0.32 -7.00 15.26
N ARG A 128 0.27 -7.24 16.43
CA ARG A 128 -0.29 -6.74 17.67
C ARG A 128 -0.26 -5.21 17.71
N ASN A 129 -0.97 -4.61 18.66
CA ASN A 129 -0.81 -3.20 18.97
C ASN A 129 0.58 -2.91 19.52
N PHE A 130 1.17 -1.79 19.07
CA PHE A 130 2.45 -1.31 19.57
C PHE A 130 2.26 -0.36 20.74
N MET A 131 3.16 -0.48 21.71
CA MET A 131 3.36 0.58 22.70
C MET A 131 4.10 1.75 22.03
N PRO A 132 3.88 3.01 22.47
CA PRO A 132 4.52 4.17 21.85
C PRO A 132 6.05 4.06 21.74
N GLU A 133 6.70 3.50 22.75
CA GLU A 133 8.14 3.27 22.78
C GLU A 133 8.68 2.21 21.80
N GLU A 134 7.79 1.45 21.16
CA GLU A 134 8.16 0.43 20.16
C GLU A 134 8.08 0.97 18.73
N ILE A 135 7.31 2.05 18.50
CA ILE A 135 7.08 2.64 17.18
C ILE A 135 8.39 3.18 16.61
N GLY A 136 8.71 2.77 15.37
CA GLY A 136 9.93 3.17 14.68
C GLY A 136 11.20 2.49 15.18
N ARG A 137 11.11 1.42 15.96
CA ARG A 137 12.24 0.68 16.54
C ARG A 137 12.28 -0.78 16.08
N MET A 138 13.32 -1.52 16.49
CA MET A 138 13.53 -2.92 16.10
C MET A 138 12.36 -3.85 16.45
N ALA A 139 11.64 -3.59 17.56
CA ALA A 139 10.44 -4.35 17.90
C ALA A 139 9.39 -4.28 16.77
N MET A 140 9.19 -3.09 16.20
CA MET A 140 8.28 -2.91 15.07
C MET A 140 8.80 -3.59 13.79
N VAL A 141 10.12 -3.54 13.51
CA VAL A 141 10.73 -4.24 12.37
C VAL A 141 10.41 -5.74 12.43
N HIS A 142 10.64 -6.38 13.59
CA HIS A 142 10.43 -7.82 13.76
C HIS A 142 8.95 -8.22 13.68
N GLU A 143 8.06 -7.46 14.28
CA GLU A 143 6.61 -7.73 14.19
C GLU A 143 6.10 -7.60 12.74
N VAL A 144 6.61 -6.63 11.98
CA VAL A 144 6.24 -6.47 10.56
C VAL A 144 6.86 -7.57 9.71
N GLU A 145 8.11 -8.00 9.98
CA GLU A 145 8.74 -9.16 9.33
C GLU A 145 7.85 -10.42 9.49
N GLU A 146 7.47 -10.73 10.74
CA GLU A 146 6.63 -11.89 11.04
C GLU A 146 5.23 -11.79 10.41
N ALA A 147 4.60 -10.61 10.47
CA ALA A 147 3.28 -10.39 9.88
C ALA A 147 3.34 -10.47 8.34
N THR A 148 4.41 -9.96 7.71
CA THR A 148 4.61 -10.10 6.27
C THR A 148 4.75 -11.56 5.85
N ASN A 149 5.49 -12.37 6.60
CA ASN A 149 5.59 -13.81 6.36
C ASN A 149 4.24 -14.52 6.48
N ARG A 150 3.40 -14.13 7.48
CA ARG A 150 2.03 -14.66 7.60
C ARG A 150 1.16 -14.25 6.40
N ALA A 151 1.28 -13.01 5.91
CA ALA A 151 0.54 -12.55 4.75
C ALA A 151 0.96 -13.27 3.46
N ILE A 152 2.28 -13.53 3.26
CA ILE A 152 2.79 -14.34 2.14
C ILE A 152 2.20 -15.77 2.18
N ALA A 153 2.20 -16.39 3.35
CA ALA A 153 1.60 -17.71 3.54
C ALA A 153 0.09 -17.70 3.26
N SER A 154 -0.63 -16.66 3.71
CA SER A 154 -2.06 -16.47 3.46
C SER A 154 -2.38 -16.29 1.98
N ALA A 155 -1.49 -15.64 1.20
CA ALA A 155 -1.61 -15.48 -0.25
C ALA A 155 -1.30 -16.78 -1.02
N ILE A 156 -0.80 -17.82 -0.36
CA ILE A 156 -0.38 -19.09 -1.00
C ILE A 156 0.63 -18.80 -2.12
N LEU A 157 1.65 -18.02 -1.82
CA LEU A 157 2.77 -17.75 -2.72
C LEU A 157 3.85 -18.82 -2.50
N ASP A 158 4.41 -19.34 -3.61
CA ASP A 158 5.41 -20.41 -3.55
C ASP A 158 6.81 -19.87 -3.19
N SER A 159 7.09 -18.60 -3.55
CA SER A 159 8.35 -17.92 -3.31
C SER A 159 8.15 -16.46 -2.92
N VAL A 160 9.11 -15.89 -2.22
CA VAL A 160 9.17 -14.43 -2.00
C VAL A 160 9.39 -13.66 -3.31
N ASP A 161 9.91 -14.33 -4.35
CA ASP A 161 10.09 -13.72 -5.67
C ASP A 161 8.75 -13.51 -6.41
N ASP A 162 7.71 -14.24 -6.01
CA ASP A 162 6.36 -14.09 -6.55
C ASP A 162 5.61 -12.88 -5.93
N VAL A 163 6.18 -12.25 -4.88
CA VAL A 163 5.66 -11.03 -4.27
C VAL A 163 6.02 -9.83 -5.15
N HIS A 164 5.05 -9.04 -5.52
CA HIS A 164 5.23 -7.84 -6.34
C HIS A 164 5.02 -6.54 -5.56
N PHE A 165 4.24 -6.55 -4.49
CA PHE A 165 3.99 -5.35 -3.69
C PHE A 165 3.53 -5.72 -2.28
N VAL A 166 4.04 -5.01 -1.28
CA VAL A 166 3.62 -5.15 0.11
C VAL A 166 3.20 -3.78 0.64
N GLN A 167 1.90 -3.61 0.84
CA GLN A 167 1.39 -2.41 1.50
C GLN A 167 1.36 -2.63 3.00
N VAL A 168 1.92 -1.68 3.74
CA VAL A 168 1.83 -1.62 5.20
C VAL A 168 1.14 -0.32 5.60
N LYS A 169 0.11 -0.41 6.42
CA LYS A 169 -0.41 0.72 7.16
C LYS A 169 0.12 0.63 8.59
N CYS A 170 0.76 1.69 9.07
CA CYS A 170 1.48 1.66 10.34
C CYS A 170 1.10 2.84 11.25
N PRO A 171 1.24 2.71 12.59
CA PRO A 171 0.93 3.79 13.53
C PRO A 171 2.00 4.89 13.50
N LEU A 172 1.69 6.05 14.09
CA LEU A 172 2.64 7.14 14.35
C LEU A 172 2.55 7.57 15.81
N LEU A 173 3.50 8.40 16.26
CA LEU A 173 3.46 9.01 17.58
C LEU A 173 2.64 10.31 17.54
N THR A 174 1.60 10.38 18.37
CA THR A 174 0.91 11.62 18.71
C THR A 174 1.48 12.18 20.01
N SER A 175 1.21 13.45 20.31
CA SER A 175 1.60 14.05 21.60
C SER A 175 1.02 13.27 22.80
N GLU A 176 -0.19 12.73 22.68
CA GLU A 176 -0.82 11.86 23.68
C GLU A 176 -0.03 10.57 23.89
N ARG A 177 0.34 9.88 22.80
CA ARG A 177 1.13 8.64 22.85
C ARG A 177 2.52 8.87 23.44
N ILE A 178 3.16 10.01 23.12
CA ILE A 178 4.45 10.42 23.71
C ILE A 178 4.28 10.65 25.22
N THR A 179 3.24 11.36 25.63
CA THR A 179 2.94 11.61 27.04
C THR A 179 2.68 10.33 27.81
N ASP A 180 1.97 9.36 27.22
CA ASP A 180 1.76 8.03 27.82
C ASP A 180 3.10 7.32 28.06
N ALA A 181 4.00 7.27 27.06
CA ALA A 181 5.32 6.66 27.23
C ALA A 181 6.12 7.30 28.38
N HIS A 182 6.17 8.64 28.41
CA HIS A 182 6.87 9.38 29.47
C HIS A 182 6.26 9.15 30.86
N SER A 183 4.93 9.02 30.98
CA SER A 183 4.26 8.70 32.24
C SER A 183 4.68 7.34 32.82
N ARG A 184 5.12 6.43 31.95
CA ARG A 184 5.64 5.10 32.27
C ARG A 184 7.18 5.02 32.30
N HIS A 185 7.88 6.20 32.27
CA HIS A 185 9.35 6.29 32.22
C HIS A 185 9.95 5.56 31.02
N LYS A 186 9.30 5.65 29.84
CA LYS A 186 9.77 5.10 28.58
C LYS A 186 10.12 6.21 27.60
N ASP A 187 11.23 6.02 26.86
CA ASP A 187 11.64 6.94 25.80
C ASP A 187 11.06 6.50 24.46
N VAL A 188 10.60 7.45 23.67
CA VAL A 188 10.18 7.26 22.29
C VAL A 188 11.34 7.52 21.32
N ILE A 189 11.20 7.07 20.05
CA ILE A 189 12.24 7.27 19.03
C ILE A 189 12.47 8.76 18.72
N THR A 190 11.41 9.55 18.78
CA THR A 190 11.40 11.01 18.59
C THR A 190 10.18 11.63 19.26
N GLU A 191 10.31 12.87 19.74
CA GLU A 191 9.18 13.68 20.24
C GLU A 191 8.53 14.52 19.15
N ASP A 192 9.15 14.58 17.96
CA ASP A 192 8.55 15.21 16.78
C ASP A 192 7.54 14.24 16.15
N THR A 193 6.26 14.59 16.29
CA THR A 193 5.15 13.77 15.81
C THR A 193 5.18 13.56 14.29
N TYR A 194 5.66 14.56 13.52
CA TYR A 194 5.82 14.43 12.07
C TYR A 194 6.98 13.52 11.70
N ALA A 195 8.16 13.69 12.33
CA ALA A 195 9.30 12.82 12.11
C ALA A 195 9.01 11.36 12.49
N SER A 196 8.13 11.13 13.49
CA SER A 196 7.72 9.78 13.89
C SER A 196 7.10 8.97 12.74
N MET A 197 6.44 9.66 11.79
CA MET A 197 5.89 9.01 10.60
C MET A 197 7.00 8.37 9.76
N GLY A 198 8.13 9.05 9.58
CA GLY A 198 9.29 8.54 8.84
C GLY A 198 9.92 7.32 9.51
N TYR A 199 10.15 7.38 10.82
CA TYR A 199 10.68 6.25 11.58
C TYR A 199 9.75 5.03 11.54
N SER A 200 8.44 5.24 11.67
CA SER A 200 7.45 4.17 11.60
C SER A 200 7.39 3.53 10.22
N ARG A 201 7.36 4.34 9.14
CA ARG A 201 7.40 3.83 7.76
C ARG A 201 8.71 3.08 7.49
N GLY A 202 9.84 3.63 7.92
CA GLY A 202 11.15 3.02 7.73
C GLY A 202 11.28 1.68 8.45
N ALA A 203 10.88 1.61 9.72
CA ALA A 203 10.87 0.34 10.46
C ALA A 203 9.96 -0.70 9.78
N SER A 204 8.78 -0.27 9.30
CA SER A 204 7.85 -1.15 8.58
C SER A 204 8.46 -1.66 7.26
N ALA A 205 9.09 -0.79 6.48
CA ALA A 205 9.71 -1.15 5.20
C ALA A 205 10.90 -2.11 5.39
N LEU A 206 11.71 -1.90 6.44
CA LEU A 206 12.81 -2.81 6.79
C LEU A 206 12.30 -4.18 7.25
N GLY A 207 11.18 -4.25 7.97
CA GLY A 207 10.53 -5.51 8.31
C GLY A 207 10.06 -6.27 7.05
N VAL A 208 9.50 -5.56 6.08
CA VAL A 208 9.17 -6.15 4.77
C VAL A 208 10.44 -6.61 4.04
N ALA A 209 11.50 -5.79 4.01
CA ALA A 209 12.76 -6.13 3.36
C ALA A 209 13.38 -7.42 3.92
N LEU A 210 13.33 -7.62 5.25
CA LEU A 210 13.76 -8.87 5.90
C LEU A 210 12.89 -10.06 5.46
N ALA A 211 11.57 -9.91 5.48
CA ALA A 211 10.64 -10.98 5.07
C ALA A 211 10.85 -11.39 3.62
N LEU A 212 11.14 -10.43 2.74
CA LEU A 212 11.41 -10.65 1.32
C LEU A 212 12.87 -11.01 1.01
N LYS A 213 13.75 -11.09 2.04
CA LYS A 213 15.18 -11.39 1.92
C LYS A 213 15.92 -10.40 1.00
N GLU A 214 15.49 -9.15 0.98
CA GLU A 214 16.12 -8.07 0.22
C GLU A 214 17.32 -7.46 0.97
N ILE A 215 17.37 -7.63 2.30
CA ILE A 215 18.48 -7.24 3.16
C ILE A 215 18.83 -8.38 4.13
N ASP A 216 20.08 -8.41 4.63
CA ASP A 216 20.48 -9.35 5.69
C ASP A 216 20.18 -8.76 7.07
N LYS A 217 19.65 -9.59 7.96
CA LYS A 217 19.36 -9.20 9.34
C LYS A 217 20.62 -8.73 10.10
N ALA A 218 21.79 -9.24 9.73
CA ALA A 218 23.08 -8.85 10.34
C ALA A 218 23.50 -7.41 9.99
N GLU A 219 22.97 -6.84 8.90
CA GLU A 219 23.27 -5.46 8.48
C GLU A 219 22.39 -4.43 9.20
N LEU A 220 21.29 -4.90 9.83
CA LEU A 220 20.28 -4.02 10.41
C LEU A 220 20.55 -3.75 11.88
N THR A 221 20.63 -2.47 12.23
CA THR A 221 20.75 -1.97 13.61
C THR A 221 19.67 -0.94 13.90
N LEU A 222 19.48 -0.58 15.17
CA LEU A 222 18.54 0.49 15.53
C LEU A 222 18.89 1.81 14.82
N THR A 223 20.18 2.11 14.66
CA THR A 223 20.66 3.33 14.01
C THR A 223 20.55 3.29 12.49
N SER A 224 20.21 2.15 11.88
CA SER A 224 19.94 2.08 10.45
C SER A 224 18.58 2.70 10.10
N ILE A 225 17.58 2.62 11.00
CA ILE A 225 16.22 3.07 10.75
C ILE A 225 16.19 4.59 10.56
N GLY A 226 15.81 5.04 9.35
CA GLY A 226 15.76 6.45 8.98
C GLY A 226 17.12 7.10 8.64
N HIS A 227 18.21 6.32 8.61
CA HIS A 227 19.56 6.83 8.39
C HIS A 227 20.36 6.07 7.33
N ASP A 228 20.29 4.76 7.27
CA ASP A 228 21.01 3.95 6.29
C ASP A 228 20.11 3.67 5.06
N TRP A 229 20.16 4.56 4.10
CA TRP A 229 19.35 4.50 2.88
C TRP A 229 19.80 3.44 1.87
N SER A 230 20.91 2.74 2.14
CA SER A 230 21.30 1.57 1.34
C SER A 230 20.46 0.34 1.65
N LEU A 231 19.86 0.29 2.86
CA LEU A 231 18.96 -0.77 3.29
C LEU A 231 17.52 -0.38 2.96
N PHE A 232 16.91 -1.03 1.98
CA PHE A 232 15.53 -0.77 1.58
C PHE A 232 14.84 -2.01 1.00
N SER A 233 13.52 -1.97 0.96
CA SER A 233 12.71 -2.89 0.17
C SER A 233 12.36 -2.27 -1.18
N SER A 234 12.52 -3.04 -2.23
CA SER A 234 12.12 -2.69 -3.60
C SER A 234 10.61 -2.84 -3.84
N ARG A 235 9.87 -3.43 -2.87
CA ARG A 235 8.46 -3.82 -2.99
C ARG A 235 7.58 -3.30 -1.86
N ALA A 236 8.16 -2.71 -0.80
CA ALA A 236 7.41 -2.17 0.31
C ALA A 236 6.78 -0.81 0.00
N SER A 237 5.57 -0.62 0.48
CA SER A 237 4.88 0.66 0.54
C SER A 237 4.28 0.84 1.94
N ALA A 238 4.93 1.62 2.80
CA ALA A 238 4.45 1.89 4.15
C ALA A 238 3.82 3.29 4.24
N SER A 239 2.68 3.39 4.93
CA SER A 239 1.92 4.62 5.12
C SER A 239 1.54 4.78 6.60
N ALA A 240 2.03 5.82 7.25
CA ALA A 240 1.73 6.07 8.66
C ALA A 240 0.44 6.86 8.87
N GLY A 241 -0.31 6.53 9.95
CA GLY A 241 -1.54 7.21 10.29
C GLY A 241 -1.87 7.18 11.79
N VAL A 242 -2.76 8.07 12.21
CA VAL A 242 -3.22 8.19 13.61
C VAL A 242 -4.31 7.17 13.96
N GLU A 243 -4.96 6.62 12.95
CA GLU A 243 -6.18 5.83 13.00
C GLU A 243 -6.01 4.39 13.54
N LEU A 244 -4.75 3.97 13.79
CA LEU A 244 -4.45 2.61 14.25
C LEU A 244 -3.28 2.58 15.25
N LEU A 245 -3.13 1.45 15.97
CA LEU A 245 -2.05 1.19 16.92
C LEU A 245 -1.19 -0.02 16.52
N ASN A 246 -1.63 -0.80 15.54
CA ASN A 246 -0.94 -1.95 14.96
C ASN A 246 -0.46 -1.64 13.54
N CYS A 247 0.16 -2.61 12.88
CA CYS A 247 0.33 -2.58 11.43
C CYS A 247 -0.66 -3.52 10.75
N GLU A 248 -1.21 -3.05 9.62
CA GLU A 248 -1.99 -3.82 8.67
C GLU A 248 -1.13 -4.09 7.44
N ILE A 249 -0.95 -5.36 7.08
CA ILE A 249 -0.08 -5.80 5.99
C ILE A 249 -0.93 -6.44 4.89
N ILE A 250 -0.75 -6.00 3.66
CA ILE A 250 -1.35 -6.57 2.46
C ILE A 250 -0.23 -6.96 1.50
N VAL A 251 -0.11 -8.24 1.21
CA VAL A 251 0.83 -8.80 0.22
C VAL A 251 0.09 -9.04 -1.08
N LEU A 252 0.65 -8.56 -2.17
CA LEU A 252 0.16 -8.75 -3.53
C LEU A 252 1.24 -9.46 -4.36
N GLY A 253 0.88 -10.55 -5.00
CA GLY A 253 1.79 -11.34 -5.83
C GLY A 253 1.04 -12.13 -6.89
N ASN A 254 1.72 -13.03 -7.60
CA ASN A 254 1.08 -13.94 -8.55
C ASN A 254 1.29 -15.39 -8.09
N SER A 255 0.23 -16.21 -8.10
CA SER A 255 0.29 -17.58 -7.63
C SER A 255 -0.49 -18.54 -8.55
N ASN A 256 0.06 -19.75 -8.72
CA ASN A 256 -0.62 -20.85 -9.42
C ASN A 256 -1.78 -21.46 -8.62
N ALA A 257 -1.88 -21.15 -7.33
CA ALA A 257 -3.00 -21.56 -6.48
C ALA A 257 -4.24 -20.68 -6.68
N TRP A 258 -4.09 -19.55 -7.35
CA TRP A 258 -5.15 -18.59 -7.65
C TRP A 258 -5.57 -18.68 -9.11
N VAL A 259 -6.78 -18.16 -9.39
CA VAL A 259 -7.36 -18.12 -10.74
C VAL A 259 -7.90 -16.72 -11.01
N GLY A 260 -8.29 -16.48 -12.27
CA GLY A 260 -8.81 -15.19 -12.72
C GLY A 260 -7.85 -14.45 -13.65
N ASP A 261 -8.32 -13.28 -14.11
CA ASP A 261 -7.62 -12.54 -15.16
C ASP A 261 -6.67 -11.46 -14.61
N ASN A 262 -6.81 -11.10 -13.34
CA ASN A 262 -5.94 -10.09 -12.73
C ASN A 262 -4.53 -10.67 -12.53
N ILE A 263 -3.53 -9.88 -12.89
CA ILE A 263 -2.12 -10.11 -12.61
C ILE A 263 -1.46 -8.83 -12.11
N ILE A 264 -0.33 -8.95 -11.44
CA ILE A 264 0.46 -7.82 -10.96
C ILE A 264 1.90 -7.91 -11.46
N ALA A 265 2.49 -6.75 -11.79
CA ALA A 265 3.92 -6.60 -11.98
C ALA A 265 4.40 -5.32 -11.32
N HIS A 266 5.69 -5.24 -11.02
CA HIS A 266 6.29 -4.06 -10.40
C HIS A 266 7.65 -3.75 -11.00
N ASP A 267 8.11 -2.53 -10.73
CA ASP A 267 9.48 -2.08 -10.92
C ASP A 267 9.81 -1.01 -9.85
N VAL A 268 11.04 -0.53 -9.83
CA VAL A 268 11.51 0.48 -8.88
C VAL A 268 11.95 1.72 -9.64
N MET A 269 11.25 2.82 -9.39
CA MET A 269 11.64 4.14 -9.89
C MET A 269 12.94 4.57 -9.20
N GLN A 270 13.92 5.03 -9.98
CA GLN A 270 15.19 5.52 -9.46
C GLN A 270 15.11 6.99 -9.01
N ASP A 271 14.15 7.72 -9.53
CA ASP A 271 13.82 9.11 -9.16
C ASP A 271 12.36 9.43 -9.49
N GLY A 272 11.87 10.58 -9.07
CA GLY A 272 10.47 10.97 -9.24
C GLY A 272 9.99 11.17 -10.68
N ILE A 273 10.88 11.11 -11.68
CA ILE A 273 10.55 11.24 -13.11
C ILE A 273 10.93 9.99 -13.91
N ASP A 274 11.20 8.86 -13.24
CA ASP A 274 11.58 7.59 -13.91
C ASP A 274 10.38 6.92 -14.58
N SER A 275 9.97 7.44 -15.73
CA SER A 275 8.91 6.86 -16.54
C SER A 275 9.25 5.49 -17.11
N LEU A 276 10.55 5.13 -17.23
CA LEU A 276 10.95 3.82 -17.73
C LEU A 276 10.56 2.70 -16.76
N ALA A 277 10.69 2.93 -15.43
CA ALA A 277 10.24 1.97 -14.44
C ALA A 277 8.72 1.74 -14.54
N ILE A 278 7.95 2.82 -14.77
CA ILE A 278 6.49 2.72 -14.98
C ILE A 278 6.18 1.84 -16.21
N TRP A 279 6.89 2.06 -17.32
CA TRP A 279 6.70 1.27 -18.54
C TRP A 279 7.14 -0.19 -18.39
N ARG A 280 8.21 -0.48 -17.62
CA ARG A 280 8.58 -1.87 -17.30
C ARG A 280 7.53 -2.58 -16.48
N ALA A 281 6.94 -1.90 -15.48
CA ALA A 281 5.84 -2.45 -14.69
C ALA A 281 4.58 -2.69 -15.56
N LEU A 282 4.23 -1.76 -16.46
CA LEU A 282 3.14 -1.90 -17.42
C LEU A 282 3.39 -3.07 -18.39
N ALA A 283 4.57 -3.17 -18.97
CA ALA A 283 4.96 -4.26 -19.87
C ALA A 283 4.86 -5.63 -19.16
N GLY A 284 5.20 -5.69 -17.86
CA GLY A 284 5.09 -6.92 -17.05
C GLY A 284 3.66 -7.46 -16.93
N VAL A 285 2.64 -6.63 -17.14
CA VAL A 285 1.22 -7.03 -17.19
C VAL A 285 0.65 -7.03 -18.62
N GLY A 286 1.53 -6.96 -19.64
CA GLY A 286 1.14 -6.98 -21.05
C GLY A 286 0.47 -5.68 -21.53
N LEU A 287 0.91 -4.54 -21.00
CA LEU A 287 0.51 -3.20 -21.42
C LEU A 287 1.75 -2.45 -21.92
N ASP A 288 1.86 -2.28 -23.23
CA ASP A 288 3.03 -1.64 -23.86
C ASP A 288 2.58 -0.80 -25.06
N ASN A 289 2.29 0.47 -24.79
CA ASN A 289 1.86 1.44 -25.81
C ASN A 289 2.32 2.87 -25.44
N PRO A 290 3.63 3.14 -25.38
CA PRO A 290 4.11 4.49 -25.12
C PRO A 290 3.72 5.47 -26.24
N PRO A 291 3.56 6.78 -25.97
CA PRO A 291 3.86 7.42 -24.67
C PRO A 291 2.74 7.39 -23.65
N GLN A 292 1.56 6.92 -24.00
CA GLN A 292 0.40 6.83 -23.12
C GLN A 292 -0.49 5.66 -23.56
N LEU A 293 -1.06 4.93 -22.59
CA LEU A 293 -2.02 3.86 -22.88
C LEU A 293 -3.24 4.40 -23.61
N ASP A 294 -3.72 3.67 -24.61
CA ASP A 294 -4.99 3.96 -25.25
C ASP A 294 -6.19 3.60 -24.34
N ASN A 295 -7.41 3.88 -24.79
CA ASN A 295 -8.61 3.67 -23.99
C ASN A 295 -8.86 2.18 -23.66
N GLU A 296 -8.53 1.27 -24.58
CA GLU A 296 -8.70 -0.18 -24.39
C GLU A 296 -7.72 -0.69 -23.33
N GLN A 297 -6.45 -0.38 -23.48
CA GLN A 297 -5.40 -0.76 -22.55
C GLN A 297 -5.62 -0.15 -21.16
N ARG A 298 -6.00 1.14 -21.09
CA ARG A 298 -6.36 1.79 -19.84
C ARG A 298 -7.53 1.09 -19.13
N GLY A 299 -8.52 0.61 -19.89
CA GLY A 299 -9.65 -0.14 -19.36
C GLY A 299 -9.28 -1.46 -18.70
N ARG A 300 -8.08 -2.00 -18.99
CA ARG A 300 -7.53 -3.19 -18.35
C ARG A 300 -6.83 -2.91 -17.03
N VAL A 301 -6.36 -1.68 -16.81
CA VAL A 301 -5.66 -1.29 -15.56
C VAL A 301 -6.66 -1.28 -14.40
N ALA A 302 -6.53 -2.22 -13.48
CA ALA A 302 -7.33 -2.28 -12.26
C ALA A 302 -6.81 -1.33 -11.18
N ALA A 303 -5.47 -1.26 -11.00
CA ALA A 303 -4.84 -0.35 -10.06
C ALA A 303 -3.39 -0.03 -10.46
N VAL A 304 -2.91 1.17 -10.07
CA VAL A 304 -1.50 1.53 -10.00
C VAL A 304 -1.19 1.98 -8.59
N LEU A 305 -0.17 1.36 -7.99
CA LEU A 305 0.26 1.60 -6.61
C LEU A 305 1.71 2.07 -6.63
N CYS A 306 2.03 3.18 -5.96
CA CYS A 306 3.37 3.77 -6.02
C CYS A 306 3.74 4.50 -4.73
N LYS A 307 5.04 4.65 -4.51
CA LYS A 307 5.65 5.52 -3.49
C LYS A 307 6.25 6.76 -4.13
N ALA A 308 6.23 7.85 -3.39
CA ALA A 308 6.82 9.13 -3.81
C ALA A 308 7.41 9.87 -2.61
N GLU A 309 8.70 10.22 -2.73
CA GLU A 309 9.40 11.13 -1.82
C GLU A 309 10.46 11.87 -2.60
N PRO A 310 10.76 13.15 -2.30
CA PRO A 310 11.90 13.83 -2.92
C PRO A 310 13.20 13.24 -2.36
N GLY A 311 14.22 13.14 -3.23
CA GLY A 311 15.55 12.75 -2.78
C GLY A 311 16.15 13.78 -1.81
N MET A 312 16.89 13.30 -0.82
CA MET A 312 17.50 14.13 0.23
C MET A 312 18.55 15.13 -0.30
N THR A 313 19.09 14.87 -1.50
CA THR A 313 20.09 15.75 -2.12
C THR A 313 19.52 17.04 -2.71
N GLY A 314 18.19 17.13 -2.88
CA GLY A 314 17.55 18.25 -3.56
C GLY A 314 17.83 18.31 -5.07
N VAL A 315 18.26 17.17 -5.67
CA VAL A 315 18.66 17.07 -7.07
C VAL A 315 18.02 15.86 -7.73
N ILE A 316 17.51 16.02 -8.95
CA ILE A 316 17.08 14.93 -9.85
C ILE A 316 17.95 15.01 -11.11
N ARG A 317 18.69 13.93 -11.42
CA ARG A 317 19.53 13.80 -12.63
C ARG A 317 20.47 15.00 -12.88
N GLY A 318 21.04 15.53 -11.80
CA GLY A 318 21.97 16.67 -11.85
C GLY A 318 21.31 18.06 -11.87
N ALA A 319 19.97 18.15 -11.89
CA ALA A 319 19.24 19.41 -11.83
C ALA A 319 18.64 19.64 -10.44
N ARG A 320 18.87 20.83 -9.86
CA ARG A 320 18.31 21.23 -8.56
C ARG A 320 16.79 21.37 -8.65
N HIS A 321 16.09 20.93 -7.60
CA HIS A 321 14.65 21.16 -7.42
C HIS A 321 14.37 21.86 -6.07
N ILE A 322 13.16 22.41 -5.92
CA ILE A 322 12.72 23.18 -4.75
C ILE A 322 12.03 22.31 -3.68
N MET A 323 11.70 21.05 -3.97
CA MET A 323 10.77 20.25 -3.16
C MET A 323 11.11 20.20 -1.66
N ILE A 324 12.41 20.13 -1.31
CA ILE A 324 12.86 20.10 0.10
C ILE A 324 13.11 21.47 0.72
N ASP A 325 13.15 22.53 -0.11
CA ASP A 325 13.45 23.89 0.32
C ASP A 325 12.19 24.79 0.35
N ASP A 326 11.03 24.28 -0.13
CA ASP A 326 9.80 25.05 -0.17
C ASP A 326 9.21 25.19 1.23
N SER A 327 8.95 26.42 1.64
CA SER A 327 8.36 26.72 2.94
C SER A 327 6.83 26.60 2.99
N ASP A 328 6.18 26.66 1.83
CA ASP A 328 4.72 26.72 1.73
C ASP A 328 4.13 25.33 1.46
N ILE A 329 4.81 24.53 0.63
CA ILE A 329 4.33 23.19 0.24
C ILE A 329 5.29 22.15 0.81
N ASN A 330 4.74 21.22 1.59
CA ASN A 330 5.49 20.12 2.16
C ASN A 330 6.14 19.27 1.06
N ALA A 331 7.41 18.87 1.26
CA ALA A 331 8.24 18.14 0.32
C ALA A 331 7.56 16.86 -0.24
N THR A 332 6.93 16.07 0.63
CA THR A 332 6.18 14.88 0.25
C THR A 332 4.99 15.19 -0.66
N ARG A 333 4.34 16.35 -0.48
CA ARG A 333 3.22 16.77 -1.34
C ARG A 333 3.71 17.14 -2.73
N HIS A 334 4.85 17.82 -2.85
CA HIS A 334 5.51 18.05 -4.13
C HIS A 334 5.82 16.74 -4.85
N ALA A 335 6.43 15.78 -4.15
CA ALA A 335 6.79 14.50 -4.74
C ALA A 335 5.56 13.71 -5.22
N ARG A 336 4.46 13.71 -4.44
CA ARG A 336 3.21 13.06 -4.89
C ARG A 336 2.64 13.71 -6.14
N ALA A 337 2.67 15.05 -6.25
CA ALA A 337 2.23 15.76 -7.45
C ALA A 337 3.10 15.41 -8.67
N LEU A 338 4.43 15.38 -8.48
CA LEU A 338 5.38 15.04 -9.54
C LEU A 338 5.19 13.61 -10.03
N VAL A 339 5.35 12.62 -9.13
CA VAL A 339 5.27 11.20 -9.46
C VAL A 339 3.87 10.84 -9.98
N GLY A 340 2.82 11.40 -9.34
CA GLY A 340 1.44 11.21 -9.80
C GLY A 340 1.22 11.73 -11.21
N GLY A 341 1.78 12.88 -11.57
CA GLY A 341 1.72 13.43 -12.92
C GLY A 341 2.43 12.57 -13.97
N VAL A 342 3.61 12.01 -13.60
CA VAL A 342 4.37 11.11 -14.50
C VAL A 342 3.58 9.81 -14.74
N ILE A 343 3.02 9.20 -13.70
CA ILE A 343 2.20 8.00 -13.83
C ILE A 343 0.93 8.29 -14.62
N ALA A 344 0.19 9.35 -14.26
CA ALA A 344 -1.04 9.74 -14.94
C ALA A 344 -0.82 10.01 -16.44
N GLY A 345 0.33 10.61 -16.79
CA GLY A 345 0.74 10.81 -18.17
C GLY A 345 0.96 9.49 -18.92
N ALA A 346 1.52 8.47 -18.28
CA ALA A 346 1.72 7.16 -18.90
C ALA A 346 0.41 6.36 -19.05
N ILE A 347 -0.44 6.33 -18.01
CA ILE A 347 -1.65 5.50 -18.02
C ILE A 347 -2.89 6.20 -18.61
N GLY A 348 -2.87 7.52 -18.75
CA GLY A 348 -4.03 8.30 -19.20
C GLY A 348 -5.17 8.38 -18.17
N GLY A 349 -4.88 8.26 -16.88
CA GLY A 349 -5.85 8.30 -15.76
C GLY A 349 -5.25 8.90 -14.50
N THR A 350 -6.07 9.49 -13.65
CA THR A 350 -5.66 10.25 -12.46
C THR A 350 -5.96 9.54 -11.13
N ASP A 351 -6.71 8.45 -11.16
CA ASP A 351 -7.09 7.63 -10.02
C ASP A 351 -6.00 6.58 -9.71
N VAL A 352 -4.82 7.08 -9.32
CA VAL A 352 -3.62 6.31 -8.97
C VAL A 352 -3.30 6.43 -7.48
N PHE A 353 -2.89 5.33 -6.86
CA PHE A 353 -2.52 5.31 -5.44
C PHE A 353 -1.06 5.69 -5.27
N VAL A 354 -0.76 6.99 -5.22
CA VAL A 354 0.57 7.51 -4.90
C VAL A 354 0.64 7.86 -3.42
N SER A 355 1.40 7.09 -2.65
CA SER A 355 1.61 7.31 -1.22
C SER A 355 2.94 8.01 -0.96
N GLY A 356 2.94 9.03 -0.10
CA GLY A 356 4.14 9.80 0.24
C GLY A 356 4.92 9.21 1.41
N GLY A 357 6.21 9.56 1.48
CA GLY A 357 7.16 9.06 2.47
C GLY A 357 7.74 7.70 2.08
N ALA A 358 8.98 7.66 1.58
CA ALA A 358 9.59 6.46 1.04
C ALA A 358 10.83 6.00 1.82
N GLU A 359 10.87 6.27 3.13
CA GLU A 359 11.98 5.83 3.98
C GLU A 359 12.14 4.31 3.90
N HIS A 360 13.31 3.86 3.41
CA HIS A 360 13.63 2.45 3.16
C HIS A 360 12.68 1.73 2.17
N GLN A 361 12.08 2.47 1.23
CA GLN A 361 11.12 1.95 0.23
C GLN A 361 11.59 2.29 -1.19
N GLY A 362 12.70 1.74 -1.58
CA GLY A 362 13.43 2.03 -2.81
C GLY A 362 14.62 2.96 -2.57
N PRO A 363 15.35 3.34 -3.64
CA PRO A 363 16.47 4.27 -3.56
C PRO A 363 16.00 5.68 -3.17
N ASP A 364 16.94 6.51 -2.67
CA ASP A 364 16.66 7.90 -2.29
C ASP A 364 16.04 8.70 -3.45
N GLY A 365 14.87 9.25 -3.25
CA GLY A 365 14.06 9.96 -4.26
C GLY A 365 13.31 9.10 -5.27
N GLY A 366 13.42 7.76 -5.14
CA GLY A 366 12.70 6.77 -5.92
C GLY A 366 11.61 6.06 -5.13
N GLY A 367 11.29 4.84 -5.55
CA GLY A 367 10.33 3.97 -4.87
C GLY A 367 9.65 2.96 -5.78
N PRO A 368 8.96 1.94 -5.21
CA PRO A 368 8.26 0.94 -6.00
C PRO A 368 7.08 1.54 -6.75
N VAL A 369 6.85 1.00 -7.94
CA VAL A 369 5.62 1.16 -8.72
C VAL A 369 5.11 -0.21 -9.11
N ALA A 370 3.84 -0.51 -8.81
CA ALA A 370 3.19 -1.77 -9.18
C ALA A 370 1.91 -1.50 -9.96
N VAL A 371 1.63 -2.37 -10.93
CA VAL A 371 0.44 -2.30 -11.78
C VAL A 371 -0.31 -3.60 -11.67
N ILE A 372 -1.62 -3.50 -11.36
CA ILE A 372 -2.57 -4.61 -11.43
C ILE A 372 -3.39 -4.40 -12.70
N ALA A 373 -3.43 -5.40 -13.57
CA ALA A 373 -4.21 -5.33 -14.80
C ALA A 373 -4.83 -6.68 -15.16
N LYS A 374 -5.90 -6.63 -15.94
CA LYS A 374 -6.51 -7.84 -16.55
C LYS A 374 -5.66 -8.31 -17.72
N ARG A 375 -5.44 -9.62 -17.81
CA ARG A 375 -4.83 -10.25 -18.99
C ARG A 375 -5.68 -10.06 -20.25
N ILE A 376 -5.01 -10.15 -21.40
CA ILE A 376 -5.72 -10.41 -22.64
C ILE A 376 -6.02 -11.90 -22.66
N ASN A 377 -7.29 -12.28 -22.69
CA ASN A 377 -7.68 -13.67 -22.98
C ASN A 377 -7.38 -13.93 -24.46
N THR A 378 -6.27 -14.64 -24.72
CA THR A 378 -5.92 -15.12 -26.07
C THR A 378 -6.67 -16.39 -26.41
#